data_6d7f583e7f0c6ceaddee80a105f9fe0b
#
_entry.id   6d7f583e7f0c6ceaddee80a105f9fe0b
#
_cell.length_a   1.000
_cell.length_b   1.000
_cell.length_c   1.000
_cell.angle_alpha   90.00
_cell.angle_beta   90.00
_cell.angle_gamma   90.00
#
_symmetry.space_group_name_H-M   'P 1'
#
loop_
_entity.id
_entity.type
_entity.pdbx_description
1 polymer ?
#
loop_
_entity_poly.entity_id
_entity_poly.type
_entity_poly.pdbx_seq_one_letter_code
_entity_poly.pdbx_strand_id
1 'polypeptide(L)'
;MNSTTSRSKASLWAVGLMLFALFFGAGNLIYPAYLGQQAGENWLSAMFGFLLTGAGLPLLGVIAVGYSGSRDVEALASRVAPWYGVTFAAALYLAIGPLFAMPRTATVSFETAISPFIDESWKNIALAVFSLVFFGMTYWLSISPGKLVDRIGKILTPVLLLAIAILVGYAAINPMGMPQTAQGDFATHPLVKGILEGYGTMDALASLVFAIIVIDAVRAMGVDNRADLLKTTTISGVLAASCLAVVYLFIGYMGATGVAGIGLQENGASVLSKTAQHYFGTAGIVLLGVMVLLACLSTAVGLITSCAEYFNRLCPGISYKIFVILNTVVSILLANKGLSAILQFSIPMLMLLYPLTIVIILLALTDKLFGGGRIVYFCTMMAALMVGLLDAYKAAFGFDAETAAAIERALPFYNIGLGWVVPSLACFILGCILNAALKKKA
;
A
#
# COMPACT_ATOMS: atom_id res chain seq x y z
N MET A 1 -2.43 12.75 39.09
CA MET A 1 -2.30 11.49 38.33
C MET A 1 -3.12 11.42 37.03
N ASN A 2 -4.16 12.24 36.82
CA ASN A 2 -5.04 12.14 35.61
C ASN A 2 -4.57 12.90 34.36
N SER A 3 -3.61 13.82 34.47
CA SER A 3 -3.16 14.61 33.31
C SER A 3 -2.13 13.89 32.41
N THR A 4 -1.32 12.99 32.97
CA THR A 4 -0.31 12.23 32.23
C THR A 4 -0.94 11.10 31.39
N THR A 5 -2.00 10.43 31.89
CA THR A 5 -2.72 9.39 31.16
C THR A 5 -3.55 9.93 29.99
N SER A 6 -4.11 11.14 30.13
CA SER A 6 -4.88 11.81 29.05
C SER A 6 -3.95 12.25 27.90
N ARG A 7 -2.77 12.82 28.23
CA ARG A 7 -1.78 13.27 27.24
C ARG A 7 -1.19 12.08 26.46
N SER A 8 -0.95 10.94 27.11
CA SER A 8 -0.50 9.69 26.48
C SER A 8 -1.53 9.13 25.48
N LYS A 9 -2.83 9.13 25.84
CA LYS A 9 -3.90 8.66 24.94
C LYS A 9 -4.07 9.54 23.71
N ALA A 10 -4.10 10.86 23.87
CA ALA A 10 -4.23 11.80 22.74
C ALA A 10 -3.06 11.67 21.76
N SER A 11 -1.86 11.43 22.26
CA SER A 11 -0.67 11.21 21.43
C SER A 11 -0.72 9.88 20.67
N LEU A 12 -1.25 8.81 21.27
CA LEU A 12 -1.44 7.48 20.64
C LEU A 12 -2.45 7.54 19.47
N TRP A 13 -3.57 8.24 19.66
CA TRP A 13 -4.54 8.49 18.60
C TRP A 13 -3.92 9.28 17.45
N ALA A 14 -3.11 10.29 17.74
CA ALA A 14 -2.42 11.08 16.72
C ALA A 14 -1.47 10.23 15.87
N VAL A 15 -0.72 9.30 16.47
CA VAL A 15 0.16 8.37 15.74
C VAL A 15 -0.66 7.39 14.88
N GLY A 16 -1.75 6.83 15.41
CA GLY A 16 -2.62 5.93 14.65
C GLY A 16 -3.30 6.63 13.47
N LEU A 17 -3.81 7.85 13.66
CA LEU A 17 -4.40 8.65 12.59
C LEU A 17 -3.34 9.13 11.57
N MET A 18 -2.12 9.44 12.02
CA MET A 18 -1.01 9.72 11.10
C MET A 18 -0.71 8.50 10.23
N LEU A 19 -0.63 7.31 10.83
CA LEU A 19 -0.38 6.07 10.10
C LEU A 19 -1.49 5.76 9.09
N PHE A 20 -2.76 5.95 9.50
CA PHE A 20 -3.90 5.87 8.58
C PHE A 20 -3.69 6.81 7.38
N ALA A 21 -3.36 8.08 7.60
CA ALA A 21 -3.20 9.05 6.52
C ALA A 21 -1.97 8.81 5.65
N LEU A 22 -0.91 8.18 6.19
CA LEU A 22 0.25 7.76 5.40
C LEU A 22 -0.10 6.62 4.45
N PHE A 23 -0.91 5.66 4.91
CA PHE A 23 -1.41 4.57 4.06
C PHE A 23 -2.48 5.07 3.10
N PHE A 24 -3.44 5.84 3.57
CA PHE A 24 -4.62 6.23 2.80
C PHE A 24 -4.28 7.20 1.67
N GLY A 25 -3.91 6.65 0.54
CA GLY A 25 -3.54 7.39 -0.68
C GLY A 25 -4.42 7.05 -1.87
N ALA A 26 -3.89 7.30 -3.05
CA ALA A 26 -4.58 7.09 -4.33
C ALA A 26 -5.13 5.67 -4.49
N GLY A 27 -4.31 4.66 -4.21
CA GLY A 27 -4.71 3.25 -4.35
C GLY A 27 -5.88 2.87 -3.46
N ASN A 28 -5.87 3.36 -2.23
CA ASN A 28 -6.86 3.07 -1.19
C ASN A 28 -8.26 3.61 -1.51
N LEU A 29 -8.34 4.55 -2.43
CA LEU A 29 -9.61 5.06 -2.95
C LEU A 29 -10.06 4.30 -4.18
N ILE A 30 -9.16 4.12 -5.16
CA ILE A 30 -9.56 3.62 -6.47
C ILE A 30 -9.78 2.09 -6.50
N TYR A 31 -8.92 1.31 -5.80
CA TYR A 31 -9.03 -0.15 -5.84
C TYR A 31 -10.31 -0.70 -5.20
N PRO A 32 -10.73 -0.31 -3.98
CA PRO A 32 -11.96 -0.83 -3.39
C PRO A 32 -13.20 -0.37 -4.16
N ALA A 33 -13.21 0.84 -4.76
CA ALA A 33 -14.31 1.30 -5.60
C ALA A 33 -14.46 0.44 -6.86
N TYR A 34 -13.34 0.17 -7.54
CA TYR A 34 -13.31 -0.66 -8.74
C TYR A 34 -13.63 -2.13 -8.42
N LEU A 35 -13.04 -2.67 -7.33
CA LEU A 35 -13.35 -4.03 -6.86
C LEU A 35 -14.84 -4.19 -6.59
N GLY A 36 -15.47 -3.24 -5.89
CA GLY A 36 -16.91 -3.29 -5.61
C GLY A 36 -17.73 -3.37 -6.88
N GLN A 37 -17.42 -2.51 -7.87
CA GLN A 37 -18.06 -2.50 -9.18
C GLN A 37 -17.93 -3.84 -9.92
N GLN A 38 -16.72 -4.41 -9.95
CA GLN A 38 -16.44 -5.65 -10.68
C GLN A 38 -16.97 -6.89 -9.97
N ALA A 39 -16.93 -6.91 -8.65
CA ALA A 39 -17.37 -8.02 -7.83
C ALA A 39 -18.91 -8.10 -7.71
N GLY A 40 -19.63 -6.99 -7.93
CA GLY A 40 -21.08 -6.98 -7.94
C GLY A 40 -21.69 -7.69 -6.73
N GLU A 41 -22.52 -8.71 -6.95
CA GLU A 41 -23.15 -9.51 -5.90
C GLU A 41 -22.16 -10.23 -4.98
N ASN A 42 -20.94 -10.52 -5.47
CA ASN A 42 -19.87 -11.17 -4.72
C ASN A 42 -18.96 -10.16 -3.96
N TRP A 43 -19.34 -8.87 -3.88
CA TRP A 43 -18.49 -7.82 -3.34
C TRP A 43 -18.04 -8.06 -1.90
N LEU A 44 -18.85 -8.67 -1.05
CA LEU A 44 -18.48 -8.97 0.35
C LEU A 44 -17.32 -9.98 0.41
N SER A 45 -17.38 -11.05 -0.37
CA SER A 45 -16.32 -12.07 -0.43
C SER A 45 -15.03 -11.47 -0.99
N ALA A 46 -15.13 -10.70 -2.08
CA ALA A 46 -13.99 -10.00 -2.67
C ALA A 46 -13.40 -8.96 -1.71
N MET A 47 -14.24 -8.19 -1.02
CA MET A 47 -13.80 -7.20 -0.06
C MET A 47 -13.11 -7.84 1.16
N PHE A 48 -13.59 -9.00 1.62
CA PHE A 48 -12.89 -9.74 2.69
C PHE A 48 -11.46 -10.12 2.27
N GLY A 49 -11.29 -10.64 1.05
CA GLY A 49 -9.96 -10.89 0.47
C GLY A 49 -9.10 -9.63 0.39
N PHE A 50 -9.69 -8.53 -0.07
CA PHE A 50 -9.03 -7.22 -0.15
C PHE A 50 -8.57 -6.70 1.22
N LEU A 51 -9.40 -6.85 2.25
CA LEU A 51 -9.06 -6.42 3.61
C LEU A 51 -7.89 -7.21 4.20
N LEU A 52 -7.74 -8.49 3.87
CA LEU A 52 -6.59 -9.28 4.33
C LEU A 52 -5.26 -8.65 3.86
N THR A 53 -5.20 -8.18 2.64
CA THR A 53 -3.98 -7.64 2.03
C THR A 53 -3.88 -6.12 2.06
N GLY A 54 -5.00 -5.41 1.95
CA GLY A 54 -5.04 -3.94 1.96
C GLY A 54 -5.07 -3.31 3.36
N ALA A 55 -5.47 -4.06 4.41
CA ALA A 55 -5.46 -3.56 5.79
C ALA A 55 -4.71 -4.49 6.75
N GLY A 56 -4.91 -5.80 6.64
CA GLY A 56 -4.29 -6.80 7.51
C GLY A 56 -2.77 -6.91 7.32
N LEU A 57 -2.29 -7.05 6.10
CA LEU A 57 -0.85 -7.12 5.82
C LEU A 57 -0.10 -5.84 6.22
N PRO A 58 -0.59 -4.63 5.94
CA PRO A 58 0.03 -3.40 6.43
C PRO A 58 0.17 -3.36 7.96
N LEU A 59 -0.86 -3.77 8.68
CA LEU A 59 -0.79 -3.92 10.13
C LEU A 59 0.31 -4.91 10.55
N LEU A 60 0.33 -6.10 9.94
CA LEU A 60 1.33 -7.12 10.21
C LEU A 60 2.75 -6.66 9.86
N GLY A 61 2.91 -5.87 8.80
CA GLY A 61 4.20 -5.32 8.39
C GLY A 61 4.79 -4.35 9.44
N VAL A 62 3.99 -3.42 9.93
CA VAL A 62 4.39 -2.50 11.01
C VAL A 62 4.74 -3.27 12.29
N ILE A 63 3.92 -4.26 12.66
CA ILE A 63 4.17 -5.12 13.83
C ILE A 63 5.45 -5.94 13.64
N ALA A 64 5.69 -6.51 12.45
CA ALA A 64 6.84 -7.36 12.16
C ALA A 64 8.16 -6.62 12.34
N VAL A 65 8.27 -5.38 11.86
CA VAL A 65 9.46 -4.55 12.06
C VAL A 65 9.67 -4.27 13.56
N GLY A 66 8.63 -3.84 14.27
CA GLY A 66 8.71 -3.59 15.72
C GLY A 66 9.04 -4.85 16.52
N TYR A 67 8.42 -5.99 16.20
CA TYR A 67 8.62 -7.28 16.88
C TYR A 67 10.01 -7.85 16.64
N SER A 68 10.51 -7.79 15.42
CA SER A 68 11.85 -8.28 15.06
C SER A 68 12.96 -7.52 15.78
N GLY A 69 12.68 -6.29 16.25
CA GLY A 69 13.66 -5.36 16.78
C GLY A 69 14.63 -4.84 15.70
N SER A 70 14.29 -5.04 14.43
CA SER A 70 15.04 -4.49 13.31
C SER A 70 14.80 -2.98 13.25
N ARG A 71 15.86 -2.24 12.87
CA ARG A 71 15.78 -0.79 12.76
C ARG A 71 14.86 -0.37 11.60
N ASP A 72 14.89 -1.15 10.53
CA ASP A 72 14.17 -0.89 9.28
C ASP A 72 14.01 -2.18 8.45
N VAL A 73 13.44 -2.05 7.27
CA VAL A 73 13.22 -3.15 6.32
C VAL A 73 14.54 -3.77 5.83
N GLU A 74 15.60 -2.98 5.65
CA GLU A 74 16.91 -3.48 5.22
C GLU A 74 17.51 -4.41 6.27
N ALA A 75 17.49 -3.98 7.54
CA ALA A 75 17.97 -4.80 8.66
C ALA A 75 17.15 -6.09 8.81
N LEU A 76 15.83 -6.02 8.58
CA LEU A 76 14.96 -7.18 8.60
C LEU A 76 15.31 -8.15 7.45
N ALA A 77 15.41 -7.67 6.22
CA ALA A 77 15.71 -8.47 5.05
C ALA A 77 17.17 -8.99 5.03
N SER A 78 18.09 -8.31 5.70
CA SER A 78 19.49 -8.75 5.88
C SER A 78 19.63 -10.04 6.70
N ARG A 79 18.58 -10.48 7.38
CA ARG A 79 18.54 -11.82 8.00
C ARG A 79 18.63 -12.95 6.97
N VAL A 80 18.23 -12.71 5.73
CA VAL A 80 18.44 -13.62 4.58
C VAL A 80 19.92 -13.60 4.18
N ALA A 81 20.40 -12.44 3.74
CA ALA A 81 21.78 -12.15 3.41
C ALA A 81 22.00 -10.62 3.38
N PRO A 82 23.21 -10.09 3.70
CA PRO A 82 23.44 -8.64 3.68
C PRO A 82 23.14 -7.99 2.33
N TRP A 83 23.60 -8.61 1.23
CA TRP A 83 23.30 -8.11 -0.12
C TRP A 83 21.81 -8.13 -0.45
N TYR A 84 21.09 -9.16 0.02
CA TYR A 84 19.63 -9.28 -0.18
C TYR A 84 18.90 -8.14 0.54
N GLY A 85 19.31 -7.81 1.77
CA GLY A 85 18.72 -6.72 2.53
C GLY A 85 18.75 -5.39 1.78
N VAL A 86 19.94 -5.01 1.28
CA VAL A 86 20.13 -3.77 0.51
C VAL A 86 19.32 -3.81 -0.80
N THR A 87 19.41 -4.91 -1.55
CA THR A 87 18.74 -5.02 -2.85
C THR A 87 17.21 -4.98 -2.71
N PHE A 88 16.67 -5.75 -1.77
CA PHE A 88 15.22 -5.79 -1.50
C PHE A 88 14.71 -4.44 -1.01
N ALA A 89 15.39 -3.83 -0.03
CA ALA A 89 15.00 -2.52 0.48
C ALA A 89 15.07 -1.45 -0.61
N ALA A 90 16.16 -1.40 -1.39
CA ALA A 90 16.27 -0.44 -2.49
C ALA A 90 15.17 -0.61 -3.54
N ALA A 91 14.88 -1.86 -3.95
CA ALA A 91 13.79 -2.15 -4.89
C ALA A 91 12.42 -1.72 -4.34
N LEU A 92 12.19 -1.99 -3.05
CA LEU A 92 10.95 -1.63 -2.36
C LEU A 92 10.79 -0.10 -2.25
N TYR A 93 11.84 0.61 -1.80
CA TYR A 93 11.80 2.09 -1.71
C TYR A 93 11.65 2.74 -3.08
N LEU A 94 12.28 2.23 -4.13
CA LEU A 94 12.11 2.74 -5.49
C LEU A 94 10.69 2.48 -6.02
N ALA A 95 10.13 1.29 -5.78
CA ALA A 95 8.80 0.93 -6.26
C ALA A 95 7.70 1.78 -5.61
N ILE A 96 7.69 1.89 -4.27
CA ILE A 96 6.68 2.72 -3.58
C ILE A 96 7.01 4.22 -3.65
N GLY A 97 8.26 4.57 -3.90
CA GLY A 97 8.74 5.94 -4.05
C GLY A 97 8.56 6.43 -5.49
N PRO A 98 9.65 6.87 -6.13
CA PRO A 98 9.60 7.66 -7.34
C PRO A 98 9.10 6.91 -8.57
N LEU A 99 9.13 5.55 -8.60
CA LEU A 99 8.80 4.82 -9.81
C LEU A 99 7.29 4.59 -10.02
N PHE A 100 6.52 4.28 -8.94
CA PHE A 100 5.11 3.92 -9.11
C PHE A 100 4.15 4.63 -8.15
N ALA A 101 4.29 4.47 -6.83
CA ALA A 101 3.28 4.98 -5.91
C ALA A 101 3.23 6.51 -5.87
N MET A 102 4.37 7.20 -5.85
CA MET A 102 4.40 8.67 -5.85
C MET A 102 3.83 9.28 -7.14
N PRO A 103 4.27 8.88 -8.37
CA PRO A 103 3.65 9.38 -9.60
C PRO A 103 2.14 9.12 -9.65
N ARG A 104 1.69 7.96 -9.15
CA ARG A 104 0.26 7.61 -9.08
C ARG A 104 -0.53 8.58 -8.19
N THR A 105 0.04 9.09 -7.09
CA THR A 105 -0.66 10.07 -6.25
C THR A 105 -1.03 11.34 -7.02
N ALA A 106 -0.13 11.87 -7.83
CA ALA A 106 -0.40 13.05 -8.64
C ALA A 106 -1.41 12.75 -9.77
N THR A 107 -1.25 11.63 -10.49
CA THR A 107 -2.14 11.31 -11.62
C THR A 107 -3.56 11.00 -11.16
N VAL A 108 -3.76 10.26 -10.05
CA VAL A 108 -5.11 10.03 -9.51
C VAL A 108 -5.73 11.32 -9.02
N SER A 109 -4.96 12.19 -8.35
CA SER A 109 -5.45 13.51 -7.94
C SER A 109 -5.88 14.35 -9.14
N PHE A 110 -5.11 14.32 -10.23
CA PHE A 110 -5.44 15.02 -11.47
C PHE A 110 -6.72 14.45 -12.11
N GLU A 111 -6.81 13.13 -12.28
CA GLU A 111 -7.97 12.48 -12.91
C GLU A 111 -9.28 12.71 -12.14
N THR A 112 -9.21 12.80 -10.82
CA THR A 112 -10.41 12.99 -10.00
C THR A 112 -10.79 14.45 -9.78
N ALA A 113 -9.81 15.35 -9.66
CA ALA A 113 -10.05 16.73 -9.23
C ALA A 113 -10.04 17.74 -10.39
N ILE A 114 -9.31 17.49 -11.45
CA ILE A 114 -9.01 18.47 -12.51
C ILE A 114 -9.52 18.00 -13.88
N SER A 115 -9.24 16.75 -14.25
CA SER A 115 -9.59 16.17 -15.56
C SER A 115 -11.07 16.32 -15.93
N PRO A 116 -12.06 16.21 -14.99
CA PRO A 116 -13.46 16.40 -15.34
C PRO A 116 -13.86 17.81 -15.82
N PHE A 117 -12.99 18.79 -15.62
CA PHE A 117 -13.26 20.20 -15.97
C PHE A 117 -12.44 20.68 -17.17
N ILE A 118 -11.62 19.79 -17.79
CA ILE A 118 -10.69 20.15 -18.84
C ILE A 118 -10.99 19.36 -20.12
N ASP A 119 -10.97 20.06 -21.26
CA ASP A 119 -11.11 19.44 -22.57
C ASP A 119 -9.94 18.50 -22.87
N GLU A 120 -10.19 17.43 -23.60
CA GLU A 120 -9.20 16.38 -23.93
C GLU A 120 -7.92 16.93 -24.56
N SER A 121 -8.04 17.97 -25.39
CA SER A 121 -6.90 18.63 -26.07
C SER A 121 -5.90 19.28 -25.10
N TRP A 122 -6.34 19.68 -23.90
CA TRP A 122 -5.53 20.36 -22.90
C TRP A 122 -5.05 19.44 -21.77
N LYS A 123 -5.54 18.20 -21.70
CA LYS A 123 -5.26 17.29 -20.57
C LYS A 123 -3.77 17.08 -20.33
N ASN A 124 -2.97 16.87 -21.36
CA ASN A 124 -1.53 16.63 -21.20
C ASN A 124 -0.79 17.85 -20.60
N ILE A 125 -1.14 19.05 -21.07
CA ILE A 125 -0.55 20.29 -20.56
C ILE A 125 -1.01 20.54 -19.12
N ALA A 126 -2.30 20.33 -18.86
CA ALA A 126 -2.86 20.47 -17.53
C ALA A 126 -2.27 19.47 -16.53
N LEU A 127 -2.04 18.21 -16.93
CA LEU A 127 -1.35 17.21 -16.12
C LEU A 127 0.09 17.63 -15.82
N ALA A 128 0.82 18.17 -16.81
CA ALA A 128 2.18 18.65 -16.59
C ALA A 128 2.24 19.81 -15.58
N VAL A 129 1.37 20.80 -15.71
CA VAL A 129 1.28 21.92 -14.77
C VAL A 129 0.84 21.42 -13.37
N PHE A 130 -0.18 20.57 -13.32
CA PHE A 130 -0.66 20.02 -12.05
C PHE A 130 0.41 19.22 -11.32
N SER A 131 1.12 18.32 -12.03
CA SER A 131 2.18 17.51 -11.44
C SER A 131 3.33 18.36 -10.89
N LEU A 132 3.71 19.44 -11.56
CA LEU A 132 4.69 20.40 -11.07
C LEU A 132 4.22 21.08 -9.77
N VAL A 133 2.96 21.53 -9.71
CA VAL A 133 2.39 22.16 -8.51
C VAL A 133 2.28 21.16 -7.37
N PHE A 134 1.73 19.97 -7.63
CA PHE A 134 1.55 18.90 -6.64
C PHE A 134 2.88 18.47 -6.01
N PHE A 135 3.86 18.15 -6.84
CA PHE A 135 5.17 17.73 -6.35
C PHE A 135 6.00 18.90 -5.80
N GLY A 136 5.76 20.13 -6.24
CA GLY A 136 6.30 21.34 -5.62
C GLY A 136 5.82 21.51 -4.17
N MET A 137 4.52 21.31 -3.91
CA MET A 137 3.95 21.26 -2.57
C MET A 137 4.50 20.10 -1.74
N THR A 138 4.57 18.91 -2.33
CA THR A 138 5.13 17.71 -1.68
C THR A 138 6.58 17.96 -1.27
N TYR A 139 7.40 18.49 -2.17
CA TYR A 139 8.79 18.89 -1.90
C TYR A 139 8.90 19.85 -0.71
N TRP A 140 8.13 20.93 -0.75
CA TRP A 140 8.14 21.93 0.32
C TRP A 140 7.75 21.37 1.68
N LEU A 141 6.78 20.47 1.73
CA LEU A 141 6.35 19.81 2.95
C LEU A 141 7.39 18.79 3.46
N SER A 142 8.14 18.15 2.57
CA SER A 142 9.12 17.08 2.88
C SER A 142 10.48 17.59 3.33
N ILE A 143 10.83 18.86 3.07
CA ILE A 143 12.13 19.44 3.49
C ILE A 143 12.33 19.41 5.01
N SER A 144 11.26 19.42 5.80
CA SER A 144 11.31 19.45 7.26
C SER A 144 10.56 18.25 7.86
N PRO A 145 11.16 17.04 7.87
CA PRO A 145 10.48 15.81 8.26
C PRO A 145 9.97 15.80 9.70
N GLY A 146 10.63 16.50 10.62
CA GLY A 146 10.24 16.54 12.04
C GLY A 146 8.86 17.13 12.35
N LYS A 147 8.19 17.75 11.37
CA LYS A 147 6.83 18.31 11.51
C LYS A 147 5.74 17.44 10.88
N LEU A 148 6.08 16.26 10.42
CA LEU A 148 5.19 15.37 9.67
C LEU A 148 3.96 14.95 10.48
N VAL A 149 4.15 14.53 11.73
CA VAL A 149 3.06 14.11 12.65
C VAL A 149 2.06 15.24 12.88
N ASP A 150 2.54 16.47 13.10
CA ASP A 150 1.68 17.60 13.37
C ASP A 150 0.88 18.04 12.14
N ARG A 151 1.51 18.06 10.97
CA ARG A 151 0.87 18.51 9.73
C ARG A 151 -0.11 17.48 9.18
N ILE A 152 0.26 16.21 9.13
CA ILE A 152 -0.57 15.13 8.58
C ILE A 152 -1.59 14.66 9.60
N GLY A 153 -1.15 14.19 10.77
CA GLY A 153 -2.02 13.52 11.74
C GLY A 153 -3.04 14.44 12.43
N LYS A 154 -2.70 15.70 12.65
CA LYS A 154 -3.59 16.63 13.39
C LYS A 154 -4.50 17.48 12.50
N ILE A 155 -4.13 17.73 11.26
CA ILE A 155 -4.85 18.66 10.37
C ILE A 155 -5.43 17.92 9.17
N LEU A 156 -4.59 17.30 8.34
CA LEU A 156 -5.05 16.68 7.10
C LEU A 156 -6.01 15.50 7.35
N THR A 157 -5.67 14.64 8.29
CA THR A 157 -6.45 13.41 8.54
C THR A 157 -7.89 13.67 8.97
N PRO A 158 -8.20 14.56 9.95
CA PRO A 158 -9.58 14.84 10.31
C PRO A 158 -10.40 15.42 9.15
N VAL A 159 -9.82 16.30 8.36
CA VAL A 159 -10.50 16.89 7.18
C VAL A 159 -10.77 15.81 6.12
N LEU A 160 -9.78 14.95 5.88
CA LEU A 160 -9.91 13.82 4.97
C LEU A 160 -11.03 12.86 5.41
N LEU A 161 -11.02 12.44 6.68
CA LEU A 161 -12.04 11.53 7.22
C LEU A 161 -13.44 12.14 7.15
N LEU A 162 -13.59 13.44 7.39
CA LEU A 162 -14.86 14.12 7.24
C LEU A 162 -15.35 14.12 5.79
N ALA A 163 -14.47 14.42 4.84
CA ALA A 163 -14.81 14.40 3.42
C ALA A 163 -15.22 12.99 2.94
N ILE A 164 -14.50 11.95 3.37
CA ILE A 164 -14.85 10.55 3.10
C ILE A 164 -16.22 10.23 3.71
N ALA A 165 -16.45 10.57 4.97
CA ALA A 165 -17.71 10.28 5.66
C ALA A 165 -18.91 10.93 4.97
N ILE A 166 -18.77 12.14 4.45
CA ILE A 166 -19.83 12.81 3.69
C ILE A 166 -20.15 12.06 2.40
N LEU A 167 -19.15 11.82 1.53
CA LEU A 167 -19.38 11.21 0.23
C LEU A 167 -19.81 9.76 0.36
N VAL A 168 -19.01 8.96 1.04
CA VAL A 168 -19.18 7.50 1.10
C VAL A 168 -20.30 7.10 2.06
N GLY A 169 -20.46 7.86 3.16
CA GLY A 169 -21.57 7.67 4.08
C GLY A 169 -22.92 7.97 3.46
N TYR A 170 -23.02 9.05 2.66
CA TYR A 170 -24.25 9.37 1.92
C TYR A 170 -24.59 8.29 0.90
N ALA A 171 -23.59 7.81 0.14
CA ALA A 171 -23.77 6.73 -0.83
C ALA A 171 -24.20 5.41 -0.18
N ALA A 172 -23.74 5.12 1.04
CA ALA A 172 -24.11 3.93 1.79
C ALA A 172 -25.57 3.95 2.27
N ILE A 173 -26.07 5.13 2.63
CA ILE A 173 -27.46 5.31 3.09
C ILE A 173 -28.42 5.36 1.90
N ASN A 174 -27.97 5.88 0.75
CA ASN A 174 -28.75 6.06 -0.46
C ASN A 174 -28.10 5.31 -1.64
N PRO A 175 -28.11 3.96 -1.65
CA PRO A 175 -27.49 3.20 -2.73
C PRO A 175 -28.22 3.45 -4.06
N MET A 176 -27.48 3.52 -5.17
CA MET A 176 -28.04 3.75 -6.52
C MET A 176 -28.86 2.55 -7.04
N GLY A 177 -28.64 1.37 -6.46
CA GLY A 177 -29.37 0.16 -6.81
C GLY A 177 -28.80 -1.09 -6.15
N MET A 178 -29.25 -2.25 -6.60
CA MET A 178 -28.71 -3.54 -6.14
C MET A 178 -27.41 -3.86 -6.87
N PRO A 179 -26.45 -4.54 -6.19
CA PRO A 179 -25.26 -5.04 -6.85
C PRO A 179 -25.62 -5.88 -8.08
N GLN A 180 -24.88 -5.66 -9.18
CA GLN A 180 -25.07 -6.39 -10.44
C GLN A 180 -24.29 -7.71 -10.44
N THR A 181 -24.39 -8.50 -11.53
CA THR A 181 -23.65 -9.75 -11.71
C THR A 181 -22.13 -9.50 -11.67
N ALA A 182 -21.41 -10.36 -10.97
CA ALA A 182 -19.95 -10.29 -10.87
C ALA A 182 -19.26 -10.50 -12.23
N GLN A 183 -18.17 -9.78 -12.48
CA GLN A 183 -17.42 -9.80 -13.74
C GLN A 183 -16.14 -10.65 -13.62
N GLY A 184 -15.81 -11.38 -14.69
CA GLY A 184 -14.55 -12.11 -14.81
C GLY A 184 -14.29 -13.05 -13.62
N ASP A 185 -13.06 -13.03 -13.10
CA ASP A 185 -12.62 -13.88 -11.98
C ASP A 185 -13.35 -13.61 -10.66
N PHE A 186 -14.02 -12.47 -10.52
CA PHE A 186 -14.86 -12.20 -9.35
C PHE A 186 -16.12 -13.06 -9.29
N ALA A 187 -16.55 -13.65 -10.41
CA ALA A 187 -17.66 -14.58 -10.44
C ALA A 187 -17.27 -15.95 -9.86
N THR A 188 -16.03 -16.40 -10.10
CA THR A 188 -15.56 -17.75 -9.74
C THR A 188 -14.72 -17.78 -8.48
N HIS A 189 -13.81 -16.80 -8.30
CA HIS A 189 -12.85 -16.75 -7.21
C HIS A 189 -12.80 -15.37 -6.52
N PRO A 190 -13.94 -14.82 -6.04
CA PRO A 190 -14.02 -13.45 -5.55
C PRO A 190 -13.05 -13.15 -4.40
N LEU A 191 -12.88 -14.07 -3.46
CA LEU A 191 -11.97 -13.91 -2.32
C LEU A 191 -10.51 -13.77 -2.77
N VAL A 192 -10.06 -14.67 -3.64
CA VAL A 192 -8.65 -14.65 -4.12
C VAL A 192 -8.40 -13.44 -4.99
N LYS A 193 -9.35 -13.10 -5.88
CA LYS A 193 -9.26 -11.89 -6.68
C LYS A 193 -9.20 -10.64 -5.79
N GLY A 194 -9.98 -10.60 -4.72
CA GLY A 194 -9.90 -9.54 -3.70
C GLY A 194 -8.53 -9.45 -3.05
N ILE A 195 -7.90 -10.58 -2.67
CA ILE A 195 -6.53 -10.63 -2.14
C ILE A 195 -5.55 -9.99 -3.12
N LEU A 196 -5.62 -10.31 -4.40
CA LEU A 196 -4.73 -9.77 -5.43
C LEU A 196 -4.98 -8.28 -5.70
N GLU A 197 -6.23 -7.85 -5.72
CA GLU A 197 -6.56 -6.42 -5.88
C GLU A 197 -6.03 -5.57 -4.72
N GLY A 198 -5.97 -6.13 -3.51
CA GLY A 198 -5.37 -5.46 -2.36
C GLY A 198 -3.87 -5.20 -2.54
N TYR A 199 -3.15 -5.95 -3.39
CA TYR A 199 -1.76 -5.64 -3.76
C TYR A 199 -1.65 -4.26 -4.44
N GLY A 200 -2.67 -3.87 -5.19
CA GLY A 200 -2.71 -2.59 -5.89
C GLY A 200 -2.65 -1.37 -4.96
N THR A 201 -3.05 -1.49 -3.68
CA THR A 201 -2.91 -0.40 -2.71
C THR A 201 -1.45 -0.06 -2.42
N MET A 202 -0.54 -1.03 -2.51
CA MET A 202 0.88 -0.97 -2.13
C MET A 202 1.13 -0.79 -0.62
N ASP A 203 0.11 -0.90 0.22
CA ASP A 203 0.20 -0.61 1.65
C ASP A 203 1.05 -1.62 2.41
N ALA A 204 1.04 -2.90 2.02
CA ALA A 204 1.91 -3.90 2.65
C ALA A 204 3.40 -3.60 2.40
N LEU A 205 3.75 -3.13 1.20
CA LEU A 205 5.09 -2.66 0.87
C LEU A 205 5.42 -1.39 1.70
N ALA A 206 4.51 -0.43 1.70
CA ALA A 206 4.64 0.83 2.42
C ALA A 206 4.74 0.62 3.94
N SER A 207 4.11 -0.42 4.49
CA SER A 207 4.14 -0.71 5.93
C SER A 207 5.54 -0.99 6.46
N LEU A 208 6.36 -1.70 5.70
CA LEU A 208 7.75 -1.96 6.04
C LEU A 208 8.62 -0.68 6.03
N VAL A 209 8.24 0.27 5.16
CA VAL A 209 8.91 1.57 5.03
C VAL A 209 8.45 2.55 6.10
N PHE A 210 7.13 2.65 6.31
CA PHE A 210 6.56 3.57 7.30
C PHE A 210 6.77 3.10 8.74
N ALA A 211 7.11 1.83 8.97
CA ALA A 211 7.38 1.32 10.30
C ALA A 211 8.43 2.15 11.06
N ILE A 212 9.47 2.66 10.37
CA ILE A 212 10.48 3.53 10.99
C ILE A 212 9.84 4.85 11.46
N ILE A 213 9.00 5.49 10.65
CA ILE A 213 8.31 6.74 11.01
C ILE A 213 7.45 6.54 12.25
N VAL A 214 6.72 5.41 12.30
CA VAL A 214 5.86 5.07 13.45
C VAL A 214 6.68 4.82 14.70
N ILE A 215 7.77 4.05 14.59
CA ILE A 215 8.68 3.76 15.71
C ILE A 215 9.30 5.05 16.25
N ASP A 216 9.76 5.94 15.38
CA ASP A 216 10.37 7.21 15.78
C ASP A 216 9.33 8.17 16.38
N ALA A 217 8.09 8.20 15.85
CA ALA A 217 6.99 8.95 16.44
C ALA A 217 6.63 8.44 17.85
N VAL A 218 6.63 7.12 18.07
CA VAL A 218 6.38 6.51 19.39
C VAL A 218 7.53 6.80 20.35
N ARG A 219 8.78 6.76 19.91
CA ARG A 219 9.94 7.17 20.72
C ARG A 219 9.90 8.64 21.11
N ALA A 220 9.49 9.52 20.19
CA ALA A 220 9.32 10.94 20.49
C ALA A 220 8.27 11.21 21.58
N MET A 221 7.39 10.24 21.86
CA MET A 221 6.45 10.28 23.00
C MET A 221 7.11 9.89 24.34
N GLY A 222 8.41 9.56 24.35
CA GLY A 222 9.13 9.10 25.54
C GLY A 222 8.96 7.60 25.83
N VAL A 223 8.62 6.79 24.83
CA VAL A 223 8.46 5.32 24.95
C VAL A 223 9.74 4.66 24.43
N ASP A 224 10.68 4.35 25.34
CA ASP A 224 11.98 3.76 24.99
C ASP A 224 12.05 2.25 25.24
N ASN A 225 11.23 1.73 26.16
CA ASN A 225 11.19 0.31 26.47
C ASN A 225 10.63 -0.48 25.29
N ARG A 226 11.33 -1.54 24.89
CA ARG A 226 10.98 -2.39 23.73
C ARG A 226 9.55 -2.98 23.81
N ALA A 227 9.11 -3.40 24.99
CA ALA A 227 7.77 -3.99 25.18
C ALA A 227 6.67 -2.92 24.99
N ASP A 228 6.87 -1.73 25.57
CA ASP A 228 5.93 -0.63 25.48
C ASP A 228 5.92 -0.02 24.07
N LEU A 229 7.08 0.04 23.41
CA LEU A 229 7.19 0.47 22.03
C LEU A 229 6.41 -0.46 21.10
N LEU A 230 6.59 -1.78 21.22
CA LEU A 230 5.85 -2.77 20.45
C LEU A 230 4.34 -2.66 20.71
N LYS A 231 3.94 -2.54 21.98
CA LYS A 231 2.52 -2.39 22.37
C LYS A 231 1.91 -1.14 21.77
N THR A 232 2.59 -0.01 21.89
CA THR A 232 2.10 1.30 21.38
C THR A 232 2.03 1.29 19.86
N THR A 233 3.04 0.77 19.19
CA THR A 233 3.06 0.61 17.72
C THR A 233 1.93 -0.31 17.26
N THR A 234 1.70 -1.44 17.95
CA THR A 234 0.60 -2.36 17.63
C THR A 234 -0.77 -1.69 17.78
N ILE A 235 -1.01 -0.97 18.87
CA ILE A 235 -2.30 -0.28 19.08
C ILE A 235 -2.52 0.81 18.01
N SER A 236 -1.50 1.59 17.70
CA SER A 236 -1.57 2.59 16.62
C SER A 236 -1.82 1.94 15.24
N GLY A 237 -1.18 0.80 14.98
CA GLY A 237 -1.40 0.00 13.77
C GLY A 237 -2.81 -0.57 13.67
N VAL A 238 -3.34 -1.12 14.76
CA VAL A 238 -4.73 -1.62 14.81
C VAL A 238 -5.72 -0.50 14.56
N LEU A 239 -5.50 0.68 15.15
CA LEU A 239 -6.34 1.84 14.88
C LEU A 239 -6.33 2.23 13.40
N ALA A 240 -5.16 2.35 12.79
CA ALA A 240 -5.03 2.68 11.38
C ALA A 240 -5.69 1.62 10.48
N ALA A 241 -5.42 0.33 10.72
CA ALA A 241 -6.01 -0.77 9.95
C ALA A 241 -7.53 -0.84 10.09
N SER A 242 -8.07 -0.56 11.29
CA SER A 242 -9.52 -0.52 11.52
C SER A 242 -10.17 0.64 10.74
N CYS A 243 -9.55 1.81 10.74
CA CYS A 243 -10.03 2.94 9.94
C CYS A 243 -9.99 2.63 8.44
N LEU A 244 -8.90 2.02 7.95
CA LEU A 244 -8.78 1.57 6.56
C LEU A 244 -9.89 0.57 6.22
N ALA A 245 -10.09 -0.46 7.05
CA ALA A 245 -11.07 -1.50 6.80
C ALA A 245 -12.50 -0.94 6.71
N VAL A 246 -12.86 -0.04 7.61
CA VAL A 246 -14.18 0.61 7.60
C VAL A 246 -14.36 1.43 6.31
N VAL A 247 -13.39 2.24 5.95
CA VAL A 247 -13.45 3.07 4.74
C VAL A 247 -13.53 2.20 3.49
N TYR A 248 -12.73 1.13 3.40
CA TYR A 248 -12.74 0.21 2.25
C TYR A 248 -14.08 -0.51 2.08
N LEU A 249 -14.68 -0.97 3.18
CA LEU A 249 -16.00 -1.61 3.13
C LEU A 249 -17.05 -0.67 2.54
N PHE A 250 -17.08 0.58 2.97
CA PHE A 250 -18.04 1.55 2.46
C PHE A 250 -17.75 1.95 1.01
N ILE A 251 -16.48 2.14 0.62
CA ILE A 251 -16.10 2.44 -0.77
C ILE A 251 -16.45 1.25 -1.68
N GLY A 252 -16.17 0.02 -1.24
CA GLY A 252 -16.49 -1.20 -1.99
C GLY A 252 -18.00 -1.38 -2.17
N TYR A 253 -18.79 -1.15 -1.12
CA TYR A 253 -20.24 -1.15 -1.19
C TYR A 253 -20.76 -0.09 -2.17
N MET A 254 -20.22 1.12 -2.09
CA MET A 254 -20.56 2.20 -3.03
C MET A 254 -20.25 1.81 -4.49
N GLY A 255 -19.11 1.16 -4.73
CA GLY A 255 -18.76 0.64 -6.06
C GLY A 255 -19.74 -0.44 -6.54
N ALA A 256 -20.09 -1.40 -5.67
CA ALA A 256 -21.01 -2.51 -6.00
C ALA A 256 -22.43 -2.03 -6.34
N THR A 257 -22.95 -1.08 -5.58
CA THR A 257 -24.30 -0.52 -5.75
C THR A 257 -24.37 0.58 -6.80
N GLY A 258 -23.22 1.17 -7.17
CA GLY A 258 -23.11 2.28 -8.09
C GLY A 258 -23.42 1.91 -9.55
N VAL A 259 -23.18 0.67 -9.96
CA VAL A 259 -23.30 0.22 -11.36
C VAL A 259 -24.69 0.51 -11.94
N ALA A 260 -25.74 0.37 -11.14
CA ALA A 260 -27.10 0.63 -11.57
C ALA A 260 -27.34 2.11 -11.99
N GLY A 261 -26.64 3.05 -11.36
CA GLY A 261 -26.79 4.49 -11.64
C GLY A 261 -25.78 5.05 -12.63
N ILE A 262 -24.53 4.58 -12.58
CA ILE A 262 -23.43 5.14 -13.38
C ILE A 262 -22.87 4.19 -14.44
N GLY A 263 -23.34 2.93 -14.50
CA GLY A 263 -22.82 1.91 -15.40
C GLY A 263 -21.41 1.43 -15.01
N LEU A 264 -20.88 0.46 -15.76
CA LEU A 264 -19.52 -0.02 -15.60
C LEU A 264 -18.51 1.06 -16.05
N GLN A 265 -17.50 1.30 -15.24
CA GLN A 265 -16.45 2.28 -15.48
C GLN A 265 -15.10 1.58 -15.70
N GLU A 266 -14.19 2.21 -16.44
CA GLU A 266 -12.90 1.63 -16.80
C GLU A 266 -11.94 1.49 -15.61
N ASN A 267 -12.07 2.36 -14.60
CA ASN A 267 -11.21 2.37 -13.43
C ASN A 267 -11.91 2.97 -12.20
N GLY A 268 -11.30 2.79 -11.03
CA GLY A 268 -11.88 3.27 -9.78
C GLY A 268 -11.94 4.80 -9.64
N ALA A 269 -11.09 5.55 -10.32
CA ALA A 269 -11.15 7.01 -10.31
C ALA A 269 -12.45 7.49 -11.01
N SER A 270 -12.80 6.87 -12.14
CA SER A 270 -14.05 7.13 -12.85
C SER A 270 -15.27 6.71 -12.03
N VAL A 271 -15.21 5.57 -11.31
CA VAL A 271 -16.29 5.16 -10.38
C VAL A 271 -16.54 6.24 -9.34
N LEU A 272 -15.49 6.71 -8.68
CA LEU A 272 -15.57 7.74 -7.63
C LEU A 272 -16.12 9.06 -8.19
N SER A 273 -15.57 9.54 -9.31
CA SER A 273 -15.96 10.80 -9.94
C SER A 273 -17.44 10.81 -10.35
N LYS A 274 -17.89 9.74 -11.03
CA LYS A 274 -19.30 9.65 -11.47
C LYS A 274 -20.24 9.45 -10.30
N THR A 275 -19.84 8.73 -9.25
CA THR A 275 -20.62 8.61 -8.02
C THR A 275 -20.77 9.97 -7.32
N ALA A 276 -19.65 10.71 -7.17
CA ALA A 276 -19.69 12.04 -6.57
C ALA A 276 -20.54 13.01 -7.39
N GLN A 277 -20.46 12.95 -8.71
CA GLN A 277 -21.30 13.74 -9.63
C GLN A 277 -22.78 13.38 -9.53
N HIS A 278 -23.09 12.09 -9.43
CA HIS A 278 -24.48 11.61 -9.31
C HIS A 278 -25.17 12.13 -8.05
N TYR A 279 -24.49 12.07 -6.89
CA TYR A 279 -25.09 12.47 -5.61
C TYR A 279 -25.09 13.98 -5.36
N PHE A 280 -24.02 14.66 -5.75
CA PHE A 280 -23.77 16.06 -5.35
C PHE A 280 -23.47 16.99 -6.54
N GLY A 281 -23.60 16.51 -7.79
CA GLY A 281 -23.31 17.29 -8.98
C GLY A 281 -21.86 17.82 -8.98
N THR A 282 -21.66 19.06 -9.43
CA THR A 282 -20.33 19.70 -9.46
C THR A 282 -19.70 19.83 -8.07
N ALA A 283 -20.51 20.11 -7.03
CA ALA A 283 -20.02 20.18 -5.65
C ALA A 283 -19.42 18.83 -5.18
N GLY A 284 -20.00 17.71 -5.65
CA GLY A 284 -19.45 16.37 -5.36
C GLY A 284 -18.09 16.14 -5.99
N ILE A 285 -17.88 16.57 -7.22
CA ILE A 285 -16.56 16.47 -7.88
C ILE A 285 -15.52 17.30 -7.12
N VAL A 286 -15.87 18.51 -6.68
CA VAL A 286 -14.98 19.36 -5.89
C VAL A 286 -14.66 18.72 -4.53
N LEU A 287 -15.67 18.17 -3.83
CA LEU A 287 -15.49 17.45 -2.56
C LEU A 287 -14.55 16.25 -2.74
N LEU A 288 -14.79 15.43 -3.78
CA LEU A 288 -13.92 14.30 -4.13
C LEU A 288 -12.50 14.76 -4.44
N GLY A 289 -12.36 15.83 -5.24
CA GLY A 289 -11.07 16.39 -5.60
C GLY A 289 -10.25 16.81 -4.38
N VAL A 290 -10.86 17.52 -3.43
CA VAL A 290 -10.22 17.90 -2.16
C VAL A 290 -9.83 16.66 -1.34
N MET A 291 -10.74 15.69 -1.23
CA MET A 291 -10.49 14.43 -0.51
C MET A 291 -9.29 13.68 -1.08
N VAL A 292 -9.27 13.46 -2.39
CA VAL A 292 -8.19 12.73 -3.07
C VAL A 292 -6.88 13.50 -3.00
N LEU A 293 -6.92 14.83 -3.20
CA LEU A 293 -5.72 15.68 -3.11
C LEU A 293 -5.07 15.59 -1.73
N LEU A 294 -5.86 15.69 -0.65
CA LEU A 294 -5.36 15.59 0.72
C LEU A 294 -4.79 14.20 1.03
N ALA A 295 -5.50 13.13 0.62
CA ALA A 295 -5.06 11.76 0.79
C ALA A 295 -3.74 11.51 0.05
N CYS A 296 -3.68 11.91 -1.22
CA CYS A 296 -2.49 11.70 -2.06
C CYS A 296 -1.31 12.56 -1.60
N LEU A 297 -1.55 13.79 -1.16
CA LEU A 297 -0.49 14.67 -0.68
C LEU A 297 0.14 14.14 0.61
N SER A 298 -0.66 13.66 1.57
CA SER A 298 -0.15 13.07 2.82
C SER A 298 0.71 11.84 2.56
N THR A 299 0.24 10.95 1.71
CA THR A 299 0.99 9.74 1.31
C THR A 299 2.27 10.11 0.54
N ALA A 300 2.21 11.03 -0.42
CA ALA A 300 3.38 11.46 -1.20
C ALA A 300 4.47 12.07 -0.31
N VAL A 301 4.10 12.90 0.68
CA VAL A 301 5.04 13.47 1.65
C VAL A 301 5.71 12.38 2.49
N GLY A 302 4.94 11.39 2.97
CA GLY A 302 5.48 10.25 3.71
C GLY A 302 6.45 9.42 2.88
N LEU A 303 6.10 9.12 1.64
CA LEU A 303 6.92 8.32 0.73
C LEU A 303 8.23 9.03 0.37
N ILE A 304 8.16 10.33 -0.01
CA ILE A 304 9.36 11.09 -0.39
C ILE A 304 10.33 11.22 0.78
N THR A 305 9.81 11.45 1.99
CA THR A 305 10.59 11.56 3.22
C THR A 305 11.31 10.23 3.51
N SER A 306 10.55 9.12 3.55
CA SER A 306 11.10 7.79 3.83
C SER A 306 12.15 7.36 2.82
N CYS A 307 11.88 7.58 1.51
CA CYS A 307 12.85 7.28 0.45
C CYS A 307 14.11 8.12 0.59
N ALA A 308 13.99 9.42 0.80
CA ALA A 308 15.14 10.31 0.93
C ALA A 308 15.99 9.99 2.17
N GLU A 309 15.36 9.65 3.30
CA GLU A 309 16.06 9.21 4.51
C GLU A 309 16.81 7.89 4.31
N TYR A 310 16.17 6.92 3.65
CA TYR A 310 16.80 5.64 3.35
C TYR A 310 18.04 5.81 2.45
N PHE A 311 17.88 6.48 1.30
CA PHE A 311 18.98 6.64 0.36
C PHE A 311 20.09 7.57 0.88
N ASN A 312 19.77 8.58 1.70
CA ASN A 312 20.77 9.40 2.38
C ASN A 312 21.62 8.57 3.36
N ARG A 313 21.00 7.61 4.05
CA ARG A 313 21.71 6.69 4.93
C ARG A 313 22.54 5.67 4.16
N LEU A 314 22.06 5.18 3.03
CA LEU A 314 22.78 4.25 2.17
C LEU A 314 23.97 4.92 1.48
N CYS A 315 23.83 6.19 1.10
CA CYS A 315 24.85 6.99 0.43
C CYS A 315 25.12 8.29 1.21
N PRO A 316 25.89 8.26 2.33
CA PRO A 316 26.08 9.43 3.21
C PRO A 316 26.75 10.64 2.55
N GLY A 317 27.42 10.43 1.40
CA GLY A 317 28.01 11.52 0.60
C GLY A 317 27.02 12.41 -0.11
N ILE A 318 25.75 12.01 -0.20
CA ILE A 318 24.69 12.74 -0.88
C ILE A 318 23.69 13.23 0.17
N SER A 319 23.39 14.54 0.15
CA SER A 319 22.51 15.13 1.17
C SER A 319 21.05 14.68 1.01
N TYR A 320 20.31 14.63 2.13
CA TYR A 320 18.87 14.35 2.16
C TYR A 320 18.08 15.20 1.14
N LYS A 321 18.40 16.50 1.04
CA LYS A 321 17.72 17.42 0.11
C LYS A 321 17.89 17.01 -1.36
N ILE A 322 19.06 16.50 -1.74
CA ILE A 322 19.32 16.02 -3.10
C ILE A 322 18.42 14.82 -3.40
N PHE A 323 18.29 13.87 -2.46
CA PHE A 323 17.38 12.74 -2.64
C PHE A 323 15.92 13.17 -2.72
N VAL A 324 15.48 14.15 -1.93
CA VAL A 324 14.12 14.72 -2.07
C VAL A 324 13.92 15.31 -3.47
N ILE A 325 14.89 16.07 -4.00
CA ILE A 325 14.85 16.63 -5.36
C ILE A 325 14.81 15.52 -6.41
N LEU A 326 15.69 14.53 -6.32
CA LEU A 326 15.74 13.41 -7.28
C LEU A 326 14.41 12.64 -7.32
N ASN A 327 13.88 12.26 -6.14
CA ASN A 327 12.58 11.59 -6.06
C ASN A 327 11.45 12.45 -6.65
N THR A 328 11.45 13.75 -6.38
CA THR A 328 10.47 14.71 -6.91
C THR A 328 10.53 14.78 -8.44
N VAL A 329 11.73 14.97 -9.00
CA VAL A 329 11.91 15.11 -10.47
C VAL A 329 11.51 13.81 -11.19
N VAL A 330 11.98 12.66 -10.72
CA VAL A 330 11.62 11.36 -11.31
C VAL A 330 10.10 11.15 -11.27
N SER A 331 9.46 11.49 -10.14
CA SER A 331 8.00 11.35 -10.01
C SER A 331 7.23 12.28 -10.94
N ILE A 332 7.69 13.52 -11.16
CA ILE A 332 7.10 14.44 -12.14
C ILE A 332 7.18 13.85 -13.54
N LEU A 333 8.37 13.36 -13.95
CA LEU A 333 8.58 12.80 -15.29
C LEU A 333 7.68 11.59 -15.53
N LEU A 334 7.54 10.70 -14.54
CA LEU A 334 6.69 9.50 -14.65
C LEU A 334 5.20 9.83 -14.56
N ALA A 335 4.79 10.78 -13.72
CA ALA A 335 3.39 11.22 -13.64
C ALA A 335 2.87 11.71 -15.01
N ASN A 336 3.70 12.34 -15.80
CA ASN A 336 3.36 12.81 -17.15
C ASN A 336 3.16 11.71 -18.20
N LYS A 337 3.38 10.42 -17.83
CA LYS A 337 2.97 9.26 -18.66
C LYS A 337 1.49 8.92 -18.52
N GLY A 338 0.82 9.51 -17.53
CA GLY A 338 -0.59 9.26 -17.24
C GLY A 338 -0.84 8.05 -16.32
N LEU A 339 -2.05 7.98 -15.75
CA LEU A 339 -2.42 6.98 -14.75
C LEU A 339 -2.37 5.54 -15.30
N SER A 340 -2.94 5.31 -16.48
CA SER A 340 -3.02 3.97 -17.09
C SER A 340 -1.63 3.36 -17.33
N ALA A 341 -0.68 4.16 -17.81
CA ALA A 341 0.70 3.70 -18.02
C ALA A 341 1.37 3.34 -16.67
N ILE A 342 1.21 4.17 -15.63
CA ILE A 342 1.79 3.89 -14.31
C ILE A 342 1.22 2.60 -13.73
N LEU A 343 -0.10 2.39 -13.82
CA LEU A 343 -0.74 1.17 -13.34
C LEU A 343 -0.20 -0.06 -14.08
N GLN A 344 -0.12 0.00 -15.40
CA GLN A 344 0.37 -1.11 -16.23
C GLN A 344 1.83 -1.46 -15.92
N PHE A 345 2.73 -0.48 -15.80
CA PHE A 345 4.14 -0.73 -15.47
C PHE A 345 4.37 -1.18 -14.03
N SER A 346 3.46 -0.85 -13.10
CA SER A 346 3.60 -1.27 -11.70
C SER A 346 3.24 -2.74 -11.46
N ILE A 347 2.36 -3.35 -12.27
CA ILE A 347 1.88 -4.71 -12.04
C ILE A 347 3.01 -5.75 -11.97
N PRO A 348 3.97 -5.83 -12.92
CA PRO A 348 5.05 -6.82 -12.84
C PRO A 348 5.89 -6.68 -11.57
N MET A 349 6.18 -5.44 -11.16
CA MET A 349 6.96 -5.19 -9.95
C MET A 349 6.18 -5.58 -8.68
N LEU A 350 4.87 -5.36 -8.66
CA LEU A 350 4.01 -5.79 -7.54
C LEU A 350 3.96 -7.32 -7.45
N MET A 351 3.82 -8.02 -8.57
CA MET A 351 3.82 -9.48 -8.61
C MET A 351 5.14 -10.06 -8.08
N LEU A 352 6.27 -9.35 -8.28
CA LEU A 352 7.55 -9.72 -7.69
C LEU A 352 7.61 -9.41 -6.19
N LEU A 353 7.31 -8.17 -5.80
CA LEU A 353 7.60 -7.68 -4.44
C LEU A 353 6.60 -8.17 -3.38
N TYR A 354 5.33 -8.43 -3.75
CA TYR A 354 4.33 -8.84 -2.76
C TYR A 354 4.58 -10.21 -2.15
N PRO A 355 4.87 -11.29 -2.90
CA PRO A 355 5.28 -12.55 -2.31
C PRO A 355 6.45 -12.41 -1.33
N LEU A 356 7.48 -11.65 -1.72
CA LEU A 356 8.65 -11.40 -0.88
C LEU A 356 8.30 -10.65 0.40
N THR A 357 7.44 -9.64 0.28
CA THR A 357 6.98 -8.85 1.42
C THR A 357 6.15 -9.66 2.39
N ILE A 358 5.21 -10.48 1.89
CA ILE A 358 4.38 -11.34 2.72
C ILE A 358 5.26 -12.35 3.46
N VAL A 359 6.14 -13.01 2.74
CA VAL A 359 7.03 -14.04 3.32
C VAL A 359 7.96 -13.45 4.37
N ILE A 360 8.59 -12.29 4.13
CA ILE A 360 9.48 -11.67 5.13
C ILE A 360 8.74 -11.22 6.38
N ILE A 361 7.50 -10.72 6.26
CA ILE A 361 6.62 -10.37 7.38
C ILE A 361 6.31 -11.62 8.21
N LEU A 362 5.88 -12.72 7.56
CA LEU A 362 5.55 -13.96 8.24
C LEU A 362 6.76 -14.59 8.93
N LEU A 363 7.92 -14.60 8.27
CA LEU A 363 9.18 -15.07 8.87
C LEU A 363 9.58 -14.24 10.09
N ALA A 364 9.42 -12.92 10.03
CA ALA A 364 9.72 -12.05 11.17
C ALA A 364 8.80 -12.33 12.36
N LEU A 365 7.50 -12.54 12.14
CA LEU A 365 6.53 -12.82 13.19
C LEU A 365 6.70 -14.23 13.78
N THR A 366 7.16 -15.18 13.00
CA THR A 366 7.39 -16.58 13.40
C THR A 366 8.82 -16.87 13.82
N ASP A 367 9.68 -15.88 13.88
CA ASP A 367 11.13 -15.98 14.15
C ASP A 367 11.47 -16.83 15.39
N LYS A 368 10.68 -16.70 16.46
CA LYS A 368 10.85 -17.48 17.70
C LYS A 368 10.63 -18.98 17.51
N LEU A 369 9.82 -19.41 16.55
CA LEU A 369 9.49 -20.82 16.32
C LEU A 369 10.74 -21.61 15.83
N PHE A 370 11.61 -20.97 15.08
CA PHE A 370 12.82 -21.59 14.55
C PHE A 370 14.12 -20.96 15.09
N GLY A 371 14.01 -20.02 16.04
CA GLY A 371 15.14 -19.38 16.73
C GLY A 371 16.01 -18.56 15.81
N GLY A 372 15.43 -17.85 14.86
CA GLY A 372 16.11 -16.88 13.99
C GLY A 372 17.11 -17.47 12.99
N GLY A 373 17.01 -18.77 12.70
CA GLY A 373 17.98 -19.47 11.85
C GLY A 373 18.03 -18.89 10.43
N ARG A 374 19.21 -18.38 10.02
CA ARG A 374 19.41 -17.75 8.69
C ARG A 374 19.03 -18.66 7.52
N ILE A 375 19.24 -19.97 7.65
CA ILE A 375 18.90 -20.92 6.59
C ILE A 375 17.39 -20.98 6.31
N VAL A 376 16.54 -20.80 7.34
CA VAL A 376 15.10 -20.75 7.19
C VAL A 376 14.70 -19.51 6.37
N TYR A 377 15.24 -18.36 6.74
CA TYR A 377 15.03 -17.11 5.97
C TYR A 377 15.47 -17.28 4.51
N PHE A 378 16.68 -17.80 4.29
CA PHE A 378 17.25 -17.93 2.95
C PHE A 378 16.43 -18.88 2.07
N CYS A 379 16.17 -20.10 2.52
CA CYS A 379 15.41 -21.08 1.71
C CYS A 379 14.01 -20.59 1.36
N THR A 380 13.29 -20.04 2.35
CA THR A 380 11.92 -19.58 2.13
C THR A 380 11.86 -18.38 1.19
N MET A 381 12.75 -17.40 1.39
CA MET A 381 12.78 -16.20 0.56
C MET A 381 13.24 -16.47 -0.87
N MET A 382 14.17 -17.43 -1.08
CA MET A 382 14.59 -17.80 -2.43
C MET A 382 13.46 -18.50 -3.20
N ALA A 383 12.67 -19.35 -2.54
CA ALA A 383 11.49 -19.95 -3.17
C ALA A 383 10.46 -18.88 -3.59
N ALA A 384 10.16 -17.93 -2.70
CA ALA A 384 9.26 -16.82 -3.02
C ALA A 384 9.82 -15.93 -4.15
N LEU A 385 11.11 -15.68 -4.19
CA LEU A 385 11.78 -14.90 -5.23
C LEU A 385 11.68 -15.59 -6.60
N MET A 386 11.92 -16.88 -6.68
CA MET A 386 11.84 -17.62 -7.94
C MET A 386 10.44 -17.56 -8.54
N VAL A 387 9.40 -17.79 -7.73
CA VAL A 387 8.01 -17.73 -8.22
C VAL A 387 7.60 -16.29 -8.51
N GLY A 388 7.98 -15.33 -7.66
CA GLY A 388 7.71 -13.93 -7.91
C GLY A 388 8.35 -13.39 -9.21
N LEU A 389 9.53 -13.90 -9.60
CA LEU A 389 10.15 -13.60 -10.90
C LEU A 389 9.34 -14.18 -12.06
N LEU A 390 8.79 -15.40 -11.92
CA LEU A 390 7.91 -16.00 -12.93
C LEU A 390 6.61 -15.19 -13.06
N ASP A 391 6.01 -14.79 -11.95
CA ASP A 391 4.79 -13.97 -11.95
C ASP A 391 5.04 -12.58 -12.57
N ALA A 392 6.18 -11.96 -12.26
CA ALA A 392 6.57 -10.68 -12.86
C ALA A 392 6.79 -10.81 -14.36
N TYR A 393 7.46 -11.88 -14.81
CA TYR A 393 7.66 -12.15 -16.22
C TYR A 393 6.33 -12.37 -16.95
N LYS A 394 5.43 -13.19 -16.37
CA LYS A 394 4.07 -13.40 -16.90
C LYS A 394 3.31 -12.08 -17.05
N ALA A 395 3.41 -11.22 -16.04
CA ALA A 395 2.71 -9.94 -16.04
C ALA A 395 3.29 -8.94 -17.05
N ALA A 396 4.59 -9.00 -17.34
CA ALA A 396 5.27 -8.07 -18.26
C ALA A 396 5.19 -8.52 -19.73
N PHE A 397 5.38 -9.80 -19.98
CA PHE A 397 5.59 -10.34 -21.33
C PHE A 397 4.57 -11.42 -21.72
N GLY A 398 3.87 -12.00 -20.77
CA GLY A 398 3.06 -13.18 -20.96
C GLY A 398 3.90 -14.47 -21.11
N PHE A 399 3.20 -15.61 -21.17
CA PHE A 399 3.79 -16.90 -21.56
C PHE A 399 3.03 -17.44 -22.76
N ASP A 400 3.71 -18.23 -23.60
CA ASP A 400 3.04 -19.09 -24.56
C ASP A 400 2.20 -20.17 -23.84
N ALA A 401 1.18 -20.69 -24.51
CA ALA A 401 0.20 -21.59 -23.90
C ALA A 401 0.84 -22.87 -23.33
N GLU A 402 1.90 -23.39 -23.98
CA GLU A 402 2.59 -24.60 -23.55
C GLU A 402 3.36 -24.35 -22.24
N THR A 403 4.14 -23.27 -22.19
CA THR A 403 4.88 -22.84 -20.97
C THR A 403 3.93 -22.53 -19.83
N ALA A 404 2.84 -21.80 -20.08
CA ALA A 404 1.83 -21.51 -19.07
C ALA A 404 1.23 -22.78 -18.47
N ALA A 405 0.82 -23.74 -19.31
CA ALA A 405 0.28 -25.02 -18.85
C ALA A 405 1.30 -25.87 -18.08
N ALA A 406 2.58 -25.83 -18.47
CA ALA A 406 3.65 -26.54 -17.75
C ALA A 406 3.87 -25.95 -16.34
N ILE A 407 3.90 -24.63 -16.22
CA ILE A 407 4.06 -23.94 -14.93
C ILE A 407 2.84 -24.20 -14.02
N GLU A 408 1.62 -24.13 -14.57
CA GLU A 408 0.39 -24.41 -13.80
C GLU A 408 0.31 -25.83 -13.27
N ARG A 409 0.86 -26.81 -14.01
CA ARG A 409 0.98 -28.21 -13.53
C ARG A 409 2.03 -28.36 -12.43
N ALA A 410 3.12 -27.58 -12.51
CA ALA A 410 4.23 -27.67 -11.57
C ALA A 410 3.97 -26.90 -10.27
N LEU A 411 3.24 -25.78 -10.34
CA LEU A 411 3.00 -24.88 -9.21
C LEU A 411 1.52 -24.85 -8.84
N PRO A 412 1.11 -25.50 -7.73
CA PRO A 412 -0.25 -25.42 -7.23
C PRO A 412 -0.68 -23.96 -7.01
N PHE A 413 -1.94 -23.65 -7.34
CA PHE A 413 -2.53 -22.32 -7.21
C PHE A 413 -1.91 -21.20 -8.09
N TYR A 414 -1.07 -21.57 -9.07
CA TYR A 414 -0.46 -20.58 -9.97
C TYR A 414 -1.49 -19.89 -10.86
N ASN A 415 -2.51 -20.60 -11.32
CA ASN A 415 -3.62 -20.09 -12.12
C ASN A 415 -4.41 -18.96 -11.43
N ILE A 416 -4.47 -18.98 -10.09
CA ILE A 416 -5.16 -17.97 -9.29
C ILE A 416 -4.20 -16.93 -8.67
N GLY A 417 -2.91 -16.90 -9.08
CA GLY A 417 -1.92 -15.91 -8.61
C GLY A 417 -1.33 -16.18 -7.22
N LEU A 418 -1.48 -17.39 -6.68
CA LEU A 418 -0.94 -17.81 -5.38
C LEU A 418 0.11 -18.93 -5.51
N GLY A 419 0.75 -19.05 -6.68
CA GLY A 419 1.73 -20.10 -6.96
C GLY A 419 2.97 -20.08 -6.04
N TRP A 420 3.29 -18.96 -5.43
CA TRP A 420 4.41 -18.81 -4.50
C TRP A 420 4.17 -19.44 -3.12
N VAL A 421 2.91 -19.68 -2.73
CA VAL A 421 2.55 -20.12 -1.36
C VAL A 421 3.11 -21.50 -1.05
N VAL A 422 2.84 -22.49 -1.92
CA VAL A 422 3.25 -23.89 -1.67
C VAL A 422 4.77 -24.05 -1.68
N PRO A 423 5.53 -23.55 -2.67
CA PRO A 423 7.00 -23.60 -2.64
C PRO A 423 7.62 -22.91 -1.42
N SER A 424 7.08 -21.74 -1.04
CA SER A 424 7.57 -21.02 0.14
C SER A 424 7.33 -21.79 1.42
N LEU A 425 6.16 -22.41 1.59
CA LEU A 425 5.84 -23.23 2.76
C LEU A 425 6.70 -24.51 2.81
N ALA A 426 6.90 -25.19 1.70
CA ALA A 426 7.77 -26.34 1.61
C ALA A 426 9.21 -26.01 1.98
N CYS A 427 9.75 -24.90 1.44
CA CYS A 427 11.09 -24.44 1.76
C CYS A 427 11.20 -23.91 3.20
N PHE A 428 10.14 -23.37 3.79
CA PHE A 428 10.10 -23.03 5.22
C PHE A 428 10.28 -24.28 6.08
N ILE A 429 9.49 -25.34 5.83
CA ILE A 429 9.58 -26.60 6.56
C ILE A 429 10.96 -27.23 6.39
N LEU A 430 11.47 -27.29 5.16
CA LEU A 430 12.81 -27.80 4.88
C LEU A 430 13.88 -27.00 5.61
N GLY A 431 13.79 -25.67 5.56
CA GLY A 431 14.69 -24.77 6.27
C GLY A 431 14.68 -25.00 7.79
N CYS A 432 13.50 -25.21 8.40
CA CYS A 432 13.39 -25.55 9.81
C CYS A 432 14.05 -26.87 10.16
N ILE A 433 13.88 -27.92 9.34
CA ILE A 433 14.53 -29.23 9.52
C ILE A 433 16.06 -29.09 9.44
N LEU A 434 16.57 -28.40 8.42
CA LEU A 434 18.00 -28.15 8.24
C LEU A 434 18.59 -27.34 9.41
N ASN A 435 17.89 -26.30 9.85
CA ASN A 435 18.31 -25.48 10.99
C ASN A 435 18.38 -26.30 12.28
N ALA A 436 17.42 -27.18 12.53
CA ALA A 436 17.42 -28.07 13.68
C ALA A 436 18.59 -29.09 13.61
N ALA A 437 18.86 -29.64 12.42
CA ALA A 437 19.96 -30.58 12.21
C ALA A 437 21.33 -29.91 12.43
N LEU A 438 21.50 -28.67 11.97
CA LEU A 438 22.75 -27.92 12.16
C LEU A 438 22.97 -27.56 13.64
N LYS A 439 21.93 -27.16 14.39
CA LYS A 439 22.01 -26.88 15.83
C LYS A 439 22.37 -28.12 16.67
N LYS A 440 22.07 -29.34 16.21
CA LYS A 440 22.48 -30.58 16.89
C LYS A 440 23.95 -30.93 16.68
N LYS A 441 24.59 -30.37 15.63
CA LYS A 441 26.00 -30.65 15.31
C LYS A 441 26.97 -29.60 15.85
N ALA A 442 26.45 -28.45 16.25
CA ALA A 442 27.23 -27.37 16.90
C ALA A 442 27.09 -27.45 18.42
#